data_f1d03e40c29c259995adacc9d2b79f4a
#
_entry.id   f1d03e40c29c259995adacc9d2b79f4a
#
_cell.length_a   1.000
_cell.length_b   1.000
_cell.length_c   1.000
_cell.angle_alpha   90.00
_cell.angle_beta   90.00
_cell.angle_gamma   90.00
#
_symmetry.space_group_name_H-M   'P 1'
#
loop_
_entity.id
_entity.type
_entity.pdbx_description
1 polymer ?
#
loop_
_entity_poly.entity_id
_entity_poly.type
_entity_poly.pdbx_seq_one_letter_code
_entity_poly.pdbx_strand_id
1 'polypeptide(L)'
;MAAAEHADKTPKLLTKEEVMRPLAPHSPEQVRAEATRAADAETRLKVFGSEKQLPENQPPRHLAIQINQALHDLFAKYPESLLFGEDVAAKGGVYTVTKGLHKAFKSSRVFNTLLDETTILGLAQGFANMGMLPLPEIQYLAYFHNACDQIRGEACSLQFFSNDQYRNPMVMRVAGLGYQRGFGGHFHNDNSVTALRDIPGLIVGCPSRGDDAAMMLRTLAAMARVDGRVCAFLEPIALYMTKDLYEPGDALWSTPYPAPDQALEFGAERVYHGDATDLLIVTFGNGVPFALRTAK
;
A
#
# COMPACT_ATOMS: atom_id res chain seq x y z
N MET A 1 34.43 -23.78 -15.63
CA MET A 1 35.52 -23.61 -14.65
C MET A 1 35.83 -22.13 -14.42
N ALA A 2 36.19 -21.32 -15.42
CA ALA A 2 36.54 -19.90 -15.19
C ALA A 2 35.51 -19.05 -14.47
N ALA A 3 34.22 -19.23 -14.74
CA ALA A 3 33.14 -18.53 -14.01
C ALA A 3 33.04 -18.97 -12.54
N ALA A 4 33.23 -20.25 -12.24
CA ALA A 4 33.23 -20.76 -10.88
C ALA A 4 34.44 -20.25 -10.09
N GLU A 5 35.62 -20.22 -10.71
CA GLU A 5 36.83 -19.66 -10.13
C GLU A 5 36.71 -18.15 -9.88
N HIS A 6 36.03 -17.43 -10.76
CA HIS A 6 35.72 -16.01 -10.57
C HIS A 6 34.77 -15.80 -9.39
N ALA A 7 33.70 -16.58 -9.32
CA ALA A 7 32.75 -16.50 -8.21
C ALA A 7 33.37 -16.82 -6.85
N ASP A 8 34.29 -17.83 -6.79
CA ASP A 8 34.97 -18.20 -5.56
C ASP A 8 35.91 -17.08 -5.05
N LYS A 9 36.49 -16.30 -5.97
CA LYS A 9 37.34 -15.15 -5.67
C LYS A 9 36.61 -13.85 -5.41
N THR A 10 35.30 -13.81 -5.68
CA THR A 10 34.50 -12.61 -5.45
C THR A 10 34.38 -12.34 -3.95
N PRO A 11 34.63 -11.11 -3.48
CA PRO A 11 34.49 -10.77 -2.07
C PRO A 11 33.07 -11.06 -1.56
N LYS A 12 32.99 -11.69 -0.40
CA LYS A 12 31.70 -11.94 0.28
C LYS A 12 31.19 -10.66 0.92
N LEU A 13 29.87 -10.53 1.03
CA LEU A 13 29.26 -9.47 1.81
C LEU A 13 29.52 -9.73 3.30
N LEU A 14 30.19 -8.83 3.98
CA LEU A 14 30.66 -9.01 5.37
C LEU A 14 29.92 -8.13 6.37
N THR A 15 29.28 -7.07 5.90
CA THR A 15 28.59 -6.11 6.76
C THR A 15 27.10 -6.07 6.49
N LYS A 16 26.33 -5.62 7.49
CA LYS A 16 24.89 -5.38 7.35
C LYS A 16 24.60 -4.38 6.22
N GLU A 17 25.41 -3.35 6.12
CA GLU A 17 25.27 -2.27 5.13
C GLU A 17 25.43 -2.80 3.70
N GLU A 18 26.42 -3.67 3.47
CA GLU A 18 26.62 -4.31 2.17
C GLU A 18 25.45 -5.19 1.75
N VAL A 19 24.85 -5.91 2.70
CA VAL A 19 23.64 -6.73 2.45
C VAL A 19 22.42 -5.86 2.23
N MET A 20 22.22 -4.85 3.10
CA MET A 20 21.00 -4.02 3.08
C MET A 20 20.95 -3.08 1.88
N ARG A 21 22.09 -2.62 1.40
CA ARG A 21 22.15 -1.69 0.26
C ARG A 21 21.37 -2.19 -0.98
N PRO A 22 21.57 -3.41 -1.49
CA PRO A 22 20.77 -3.91 -2.60
C PRO A 22 19.46 -4.55 -2.18
N LEU A 23 19.32 -5.04 -0.93
CA LEU A 23 18.09 -5.70 -0.47
C LEU A 23 16.98 -4.70 -0.11
N ALA A 24 17.36 -3.64 0.58
CA ALA A 24 16.40 -2.70 1.16
C ALA A 24 16.94 -1.26 1.10
N PRO A 25 17.26 -0.72 -0.10
CA PRO A 25 17.72 0.65 -0.22
C PRO A 25 16.70 1.61 0.36
N HIS A 26 17.18 2.68 0.99
CA HIS A 26 16.35 3.72 1.56
C HIS A 26 17.02 5.08 1.47
N SER A 27 16.33 6.01 0.79
CA SER A 27 16.75 7.40 0.54
C SER A 27 15.76 8.36 1.22
N PRO A 28 15.80 8.53 2.55
CA PRO A 28 14.72 9.15 3.33
C PRO A 28 14.37 10.57 2.87
N GLU A 29 15.34 11.39 2.55
CA GLU A 29 15.11 12.76 2.07
C GLU A 29 14.43 12.80 0.72
N GLN A 30 14.88 11.96 -0.23
CA GLN A 30 14.28 11.88 -1.56
C GLN A 30 12.87 11.27 -1.50
N VAL A 31 12.68 10.24 -0.67
CA VAL A 31 11.36 9.64 -0.43
C VAL A 31 10.41 10.66 0.18
N ARG A 32 10.85 11.43 1.18
CA ARG A 32 10.04 12.50 1.78
C ARG A 32 9.67 13.56 0.74
N ALA A 33 10.64 14.07 0.00
CA ALA A 33 10.41 15.06 -1.05
C ALA A 33 9.42 14.57 -2.10
N GLU A 34 9.55 13.31 -2.52
CA GLU A 34 8.60 12.71 -3.47
C GLU A 34 7.24 12.43 -2.84
N ALA A 35 7.17 11.94 -1.61
CA ALA A 35 5.89 11.66 -0.94
C ALA A 35 5.05 12.93 -0.75
N THR A 36 5.68 14.06 -0.40
CA THR A 36 5.03 15.36 -0.18
C THR A 36 4.87 16.19 -1.46
N ARG A 37 5.41 15.75 -2.58
CA ARG A 37 5.16 16.39 -3.88
C ARG A 37 3.71 16.18 -4.29
N ALA A 38 2.94 17.25 -4.39
CA ALA A 38 1.57 17.18 -4.91
C ALA A 38 1.57 16.90 -6.43
N ALA A 39 0.46 16.36 -6.93
CA ALA A 39 0.17 16.38 -8.35
C ALA A 39 -0.08 17.82 -8.82
N ASP A 40 0.07 18.05 -10.13
CA ASP A 40 -0.28 19.33 -10.73
C ASP A 40 -1.74 19.71 -10.45
N ALA A 41 -1.99 20.96 -10.07
CA ALA A 41 -3.30 21.45 -9.65
C ALA A 41 -4.35 21.33 -10.78
N GLU A 42 -3.97 21.62 -12.02
CA GLU A 42 -4.87 21.50 -13.17
C GLU A 42 -5.27 20.04 -13.41
N THR A 43 -4.29 19.13 -13.29
CA THR A 43 -4.51 17.67 -13.40
C THR A 43 -5.44 17.16 -12.29
N ARG A 44 -5.25 17.60 -11.04
CA ARG A 44 -6.15 17.28 -9.94
C ARG A 44 -7.57 17.77 -10.20
N LEU A 45 -7.73 19.01 -10.65
CA LEU A 45 -9.04 19.56 -10.99
C LEU A 45 -9.74 18.78 -12.11
N LYS A 46 -9.01 18.32 -13.13
CA LYS A 46 -9.55 17.45 -14.17
C LYS A 46 -10.03 16.09 -13.60
N VAL A 47 -9.29 15.53 -12.66
CA VAL A 47 -9.61 14.24 -12.04
C VAL A 47 -10.81 14.36 -11.11
N PHE A 48 -10.86 15.37 -10.24
CA PHE A 48 -11.92 15.54 -9.25
C PHE A 48 -13.10 16.38 -9.73
N GLY A 49 -12.94 17.15 -10.81
CA GLY A 49 -14.00 17.90 -11.48
C GLY A 49 -14.08 19.39 -11.08
N SER A 50 -13.87 19.73 -9.83
CA SER A 50 -13.89 21.12 -9.33
C SER A 50 -13.16 21.26 -8.00
N GLU A 51 -12.81 22.50 -7.60
CA GLU A 51 -12.22 22.77 -6.28
C GLU A 51 -13.08 22.26 -5.12
N LYS A 52 -14.41 22.40 -5.23
CA LYS A 52 -15.34 21.89 -4.20
C LYS A 52 -15.31 20.38 -4.07
N GLN A 53 -14.89 19.66 -5.12
CA GLN A 53 -14.82 18.20 -5.14
C GLN A 53 -13.44 17.67 -4.78
N LEU A 54 -12.44 18.53 -4.60
CA LEU A 54 -11.14 18.11 -4.07
C LEU A 54 -11.32 17.45 -2.71
N PRO A 55 -10.61 16.33 -2.44
CA PRO A 55 -10.80 15.54 -1.22
C PRO A 55 -10.64 16.34 0.06
N GLU A 56 -9.66 17.23 0.12
CA GLU A 56 -9.38 18.10 1.26
C GLU A 56 -10.49 19.10 1.56
N ASN A 57 -11.37 19.38 0.59
CA ASN A 57 -12.53 20.27 0.73
C ASN A 57 -13.82 19.50 1.05
N GLN A 58 -13.73 18.18 1.20
CA GLN A 58 -14.87 17.31 1.54
C GLN A 58 -14.99 17.13 3.07
N PRO A 59 -16.19 16.84 3.58
CA PRO A 59 -16.37 16.44 4.96
C PRO A 59 -15.54 15.20 5.31
N PRO A 60 -15.22 14.97 6.60
CA PRO A 60 -14.55 13.76 7.05
C PRO A 60 -15.18 12.47 6.51
N ARG A 61 -14.35 11.50 6.12
CA ARG A 61 -14.77 10.25 5.50
C ARG A 61 -14.12 9.05 6.19
N HIS A 62 -14.73 7.88 6.01
CA HIS A 62 -14.19 6.61 6.46
C HIS A 62 -13.07 6.10 5.54
N LEU A 63 -12.37 5.07 6.00
CA LEU A 63 -11.15 4.53 5.41
C LEU A 63 -11.28 4.23 3.90
N ALA A 64 -12.33 3.52 3.46
CA ALA A 64 -12.47 3.13 2.05
C ALA A 64 -12.56 4.34 1.10
N ILE A 65 -13.26 5.40 1.48
CA ILE A 65 -13.33 6.63 0.68
C ILE A 65 -11.99 7.36 0.67
N GLN A 66 -11.28 7.41 1.79
CA GLN A 66 -9.97 8.03 1.88
C GLN A 66 -8.95 7.32 0.98
N ILE A 67 -8.95 5.98 0.96
CA ILE A 67 -8.11 5.19 0.05
C ILE A 67 -8.50 5.48 -1.41
N ASN A 68 -9.79 5.50 -1.74
CA ASN A 68 -10.25 5.80 -3.08
C ASN A 68 -9.77 7.18 -3.56
N GLN A 69 -9.90 8.20 -2.72
CA GLN A 69 -9.44 9.56 -3.02
C GLN A 69 -7.90 9.62 -3.18
N ALA A 70 -7.16 8.90 -2.32
CA ALA A 70 -5.71 8.81 -2.43
C ALA A 70 -5.26 8.12 -3.73
N LEU A 71 -5.97 7.08 -4.19
CA LEU A 71 -5.71 6.44 -5.48
C LEU A 71 -5.95 7.40 -6.64
N HIS A 72 -7.02 8.21 -6.63
CA HIS A 72 -7.23 9.24 -7.64
C HIS A 72 -6.10 10.28 -7.65
N ASP A 73 -5.65 10.74 -6.49
CA ASP A 73 -4.51 11.65 -6.35
C ASP A 73 -3.20 11.03 -6.87
N LEU A 74 -2.91 9.76 -6.53
CA LEU A 74 -1.72 9.06 -7.03
C LEU A 74 -1.73 8.92 -8.55
N PHE A 75 -2.89 8.60 -9.12
CA PHE A 75 -3.04 8.50 -10.57
C PHE A 75 -2.95 9.85 -11.28
N ALA A 76 -3.34 10.93 -10.64
CA ALA A 76 -3.09 12.29 -11.12
C ALA A 76 -1.59 12.65 -11.05
N LYS A 77 -0.90 12.19 -10.00
CA LYS A 77 0.52 12.47 -9.74
C LYS A 77 1.46 11.65 -10.65
N TYR A 78 1.14 10.38 -10.89
CA TYR A 78 1.98 9.41 -11.61
C TYR A 78 1.29 8.97 -12.91
N PRO A 79 1.58 9.59 -14.07
CA PRO A 79 1.02 9.15 -15.35
C PRO A 79 1.32 7.71 -15.69
N GLU A 80 2.44 7.16 -15.23
CA GLU A 80 2.89 5.79 -15.40
C GLU A 80 2.23 4.78 -14.47
N SER A 81 1.35 5.20 -13.55
CA SER A 81 0.69 4.26 -12.63
C SER A 81 -0.37 3.42 -13.32
N LEU A 82 -0.43 2.14 -12.95
CA LEU A 82 -1.40 1.14 -13.41
C LEU A 82 -2.08 0.50 -12.21
N LEU A 83 -3.40 0.30 -12.25
CA LEU A 83 -4.13 -0.45 -11.25
C LEU A 83 -4.88 -1.59 -11.93
N PHE A 84 -4.64 -2.80 -11.47
CA PHE A 84 -5.27 -4.00 -12.03
C PHE A 84 -5.42 -5.10 -10.98
N GLY A 85 -6.31 -6.01 -11.26
CA GLY A 85 -6.70 -7.11 -10.38
C GLY A 85 -8.10 -7.58 -10.74
N GLU A 86 -8.74 -8.29 -9.83
CA GLU A 86 -10.10 -8.78 -10.01
C GLU A 86 -11.12 -7.68 -9.70
N ASP A 87 -12.11 -7.50 -10.60
CA ASP A 87 -13.24 -6.58 -10.39
C ASP A 87 -12.87 -5.09 -10.15
N VAL A 88 -11.62 -4.69 -10.28
CA VAL A 88 -11.13 -3.33 -9.95
C VAL A 88 -11.60 -2.26 -10.93
N ALA A 89 -11.97 -2.64 -12.15
CA ALA A 89 -12.34 -1.71 -13.23
C ALA A 89 -13.77 -1.16 -13.07
N ALA A 90 -14.70 -1.58 -13.91
CA ALA A 90 -16.05 -1.03 -13.97
C ALA A 90 -16.86 -1.24 -12.68
N LYS A 91 -16.67 -2.38 -12.01
CA LYS A 91 -17.32 -2.71 -10.72
C LYS A 91 -16.78 -1.82 -9.58
N GLY A 92 -15.51 -1.43 -9.64
CA GLY A 92 -14.88 -0.59 -8.62
C GLY A 92 -14.40 -1.35 -7.38
N GLY A 93 -14.08 -2.64 -7.52
CA GLY A 93 -13.66 -3.52 -6.45
C GLY A 93 -14.83 -4.06 -5.61
N VAL A 94 -14.57 -5.10 -4.81
CA VAL A 94 -15.59 -5.76 -3.96
C VAL A 94 -16.17 -4.79 -2.93
N TYR A 95 -15.31 -3.92 -2.37
CA TYR A 95 -15.70 -2.93 -1.36
C TYR A 95 -15.80 -1.51 -1.92
N THR A 96 -15.87 -1.36 -3.25
CA THR A 96 -15.97 -0.08 -3.96
C THR A 96 -14.77 0.87 -3.77
N VAL A 97 -13.64 0.36 -3.30
CA VAL A 97 -12.42 1.16 -3.04
C VAL A 97 -11.83 1.74 -4.32
N THR A 98 -11.97 1.04 -5.46
CA THR A 98 -11.48 1.51 -6.77
C THR A 98 -12.56 2.16 -7.63
N LYS A 99 -13.74 2.43 -7.06
CA LYS A 99 -14.87 3.03 -7.78
C LYS A 99 -14.48 4.35 -8.45
N GLY A 100 -14.83 4.48 -9.72
CA GLY A 100 -14.59 5.69 -10.51
C GLY A 100 -13.24 5.77 -11.19
N LEU A 101 -12.21 5.05 -10.73
CA LEU A 101 -10.86 5.07 -11.33
C LEU A 101 -10.88 4.66 -12.80
N HIS A 102 -11.56 3.56 -13.14
CA HIS A 102 -11.66 3.11 -14.55
C HIS A 102 -12.33 4.17 -15.44
N LYS A 103 -13.35 4.87 -14.95
CA LYS A 103 -14.01 5.96 -15.69
C LYS A 103 -13.05 7.12 -15.92
N ALA A 104 -12.26 7.50 -14.91
CA ALA A 104 -11.34 8.62 -14.95
C ALA A 104 -10.11 8.32 -15.81
N PHE A 105 -9.50 7.14 -15.65
CA PHE A 105 -8.18 6.82 -16.20
C PHE A 105 -8.20 5.78 -17.35
N LYS A 106 -9.39 5.26 -17.68
CA LYS A 106 -9.64 4.31 -18.79
C LYS A 106 -8.94 2.94 -18.63
N SER A 107 -9.25 2.02 -19.54
CA SER A 107 -8.70 0.66 -19.55
C SER A 107 -7.18 0.62 -19.76
N SER A 108 -6.60 1.68 -20.31
CA SER A 108 -5.13 1.77 -20.47
C SER A 108 -4.39 1.84 -19.15
N ARG A 109 -5.07 2.22 -18.06
CA ARG A 109 -4.45 2.39 -16.74
C ARG A 109 -5.17 1.63 -15.63
N VAL A 110 -6.47 1.34 -15.77
CA VAL A 110 -7.27 0.62 -14.77
C VAL A 110 -8.06 -0.48 -15.47
N PHE A 111 -7.72 -1.74 -15.23
CA PHE A 111 -8.30 -2.88 -15.93
C PHE A 111 -8.40 -4.13 -15.06
N ASN A 112 -9.32 -5.02 -15.41
CA ASN A 112 -9.42 -6.33 -14.79
C ASN A 112 -8.43 -7.31 -15.39
N THR A 113 -7.95 -8.23 -14.58
CA THR A 113 -7.16 -9.38 -14.97
C THR A 113 -8.01 -10.66 -14.92
N LEU A 114 -7.40 -11.78 -15.29
CA LEU A 114 -7.90 -13.10 -14.90
C LEU A 114 -7.84 -13.25 -13.38
N LEU A 115 -8.67 -14.14 -12.85
CA LEU A 115 -8.70 -14.54 -11.44
C LEU A 115 -7.54 -15.51 -11.18
N ASP A 116 -6.35 -14.96 -11.09
CA ASP A 116 -5.09 -15.68 -10.86
C ASP A 116 -4.04 -14.73 -10.28
N GLU A 117 -3.82 -14.83 -8.99
CA GLU A 117 -2.92 -13.93 -8.24
C GLU A 117 -1.46 -14.08 -8.69
N THR A 118 -1.06 -15.25 -9.13
CA THR A 118 0.27 -15.49 -9.71
C THR A 118 0.46 -14.63 -10.96
N THR A 119 -0.51 -14.63 -11.87
CA THR A 119 -0.49 -13.79 -13.07
C THR A 119 -0.58 -12.31 -12.71
N ILE A 120 -1.41 -11.91 -11.75
CA ILE A 120 -1.51 -10.51 -11.31
C ILE A 120 -0.14 -9.98 -10.86
N LEU A 121 0.55 -10.71 -9.99
CA LEU A 121 1.85 -10.27 -9.48
C LEU A 121 2.97 -10.44 -10.52
N GLY A 122 2.90 -11.43 -11.40
CA GLY A 122 3.82 -11.57 -12.53
C GLY A 122 3.70 -10.40 -13.52
N LEU A 123 2.48 -9.96 -13.84
CA LEU A 123 2.24 -8.75 -14.64
C LEU A 123 2.79 -7.49 -13.97
N ALA A 124 2.63 -7.37 -12.65
CA ALA A 124 3.17 -6.24 -11.90
C ALA A 124 4.70 -6.13 -12.06
N GLN A 125 5.41 -7.25 -11.94
CA GLN A 125 6.86 -7.29 -12.16
C GLN A 125 7.22 -6.89 -13.59
N GLY A 126 6.49 -7.40 -14.59
CA GLY A 126 6.70 -7.03 -16.00
C GLY A 126 6.54 -5.53 -16.22
N PHE A 127 5.45 -4.93 -15.73
CA PHE A 127 5.22 -3.49 -15.83
C PHE A 127 6.27 -2.67 -15.08
N ALA A 128 6.67 -3.10 -13.88
CA ALA A 128 7.70 -2.44 -13.09
C ALA A 128 9.06 -2.39 -13.85
N ASN A 129 9.47 -3.52 -14.45
CA ASN A 129 10.68 -3.59 -15.26
C ASN A 129 10.61 -2.73 -16.54
N MET A 130 9.39 -2.41 -17.01
CA MET A 130 9.17 -1.47 -18.12
C MET A 130 9.11 0.00 -17.68
N GLY A 131 9.37 0.30 -16.41
CA GLY A 131 9.37 1.67 -15.87
C GLY A 131 8.01 2.20 -15.43
N MET A 132 6.98 1.36 -15.38
CA MET A 132 5.66 1.71 -14.86
C MET A 132 5.65 1.62 -13.34
N LEU A 133 4.61 2.19 -12.71
CA LEU A 133 4.31 2.05 -11.29
C LEU A 133 3.02 1.23 -11.11
N PRO A 134 3.11 -0.10 -11.03
CA PRO A 134 1.94 -0.94 -10.85
C PRO A 134 1.41 -0.90 -9.40
N LEU A 135 0.08 -0.85 -9.31
CA LEU A 135 -0.70 -1.04 -8.08
C LEU A 135 -1.59 -2.28 -8.25
N PRO A 136 -1.01 -3.50 -8.25
CA PRO A 136 -1.80 -4.72 -8.34
C PRO A 136 -2.67 -4.88 -7.10
N GLU A 137 -3.91 -5.38 -7.27
CA GLU A 137 -4.80 -5.70 -6.16
C GLU A 137 -4.92 -7.21 -5.99
N ILE A 138 -4.60 -7.70 -4.81
CA ILE A 138 -4.97 -9.03 -4.33
C ILE A 138 -6.25 -8.86 -3.52
N GLN A 139 -7.33 -9.45 -4.00
CA GLN A 139 -8.68 -9.16 -3.52
C GLN A 139 -8.87 -9.52 -2.03
N TYR A 140 -8.20 -10.58 -1.56
CA TYR A 140 -8.19 -11.00 -0.15
C TYR A 140 -6.83 -11.55 0.25
N LEU A 141 -6.39 -11.25 1.47
CA LEU A 141 -5.10 -11.70 2.02
C LEU A 141 -4.95 -13.24 1.93
N ALA A 142 -6.04 -14.00 2.11
CA ALA A 142 -6.03 -15.45 1.95
C ALA A 142 -5.52 -15.92 0.58
N TYR A 143 -5.77 -15.14 -0.46
CA TYR A 143 -5.36 -15.49 -1.83
C TYR A 143 -3.92 -15.09 -2.15
N PHE A 144 -3.32 -14.24 -1.32
CA PHE A 144 -1.90 -13.91 -1.45
C PHE A 144 -1.00 -15.15 -1.38
N HIS A 145 -1.41 -16.19 -0.64
CA HIS A 145 -0.67 -17.44 -0.54
C HIS A 145 -0.43 -18.11 -1.91
N ASN A 146 -1.35 -17.96 -2.86
CA ASN A 146 -1.21 -18.49 -4.22
C ASN A 146 -0.07 -17.84 -5.00
N ALA A 147 0.29 -16.61 -4.67
CA ALA A 147 1.28 -15.81 -5.37
C ALA A 147 2.42 -15.32 -4.46
N CYS A 148 2.57 -15.91 -3.29
CA CYS A 148 3.61 -15.52 -2.33
C CYS A 148 5.01 -15.60 -2.94
N ASP A 149 5.27 -16.60 -3.79
CA ASP A 149 6.57 -16.79 -4.42
C ASP A 149 6.93 -15.67 -5.41
N GLN A 150 5.96 -15.12 -6.15
CA GLN A 150 6.21 -13.97 -7.03
C GLN A 150 6.72 -12.74 -6.27
N ILE A 151 6.30 -12.56 -5.01
CA ILE A 151 6.81 -11.47 -4.18
C ILE A 151 8.09 -11.88 -3.47
N ARG A 152 8.10 -13.04 -2.79
CA ARG A 152 9.22 -13.50 -1.99
C ARG A 152 10.41 -13.94 -2.85
N GLY A 153 10.16 -14.84 -3.80
CA GLY A 153 11.20 -15.46 -4.63
C GLY A 153 11.69 -14.54 -5.76
N GLU A 154 10.82 -13.68 -6.28
CA GLU A 154 11.11 -12.89 -7.48
C GLU A 154 11.19 -11.39 -7.17
N ALA A 155 10.08 -10.74 -6.87
CA ALA A 155 10.01 -9.28 -6.83
C ALA A 155 10.97 -8.67 -5.79
N CYS A 156 10.97 -9.17 -4.56
CA CYS A 156 11.82 -8.66 -3.48
C CYS A 156 13.28 -9.13 -3.58
N SER A 157 13.55 -10.24 -4.28
CA SER A 157 14.90 -10.79 -4.41
C SER A 157 15.69 -10.23 -5.59
N LEU A 158 15.00 -9.81 -6.66
CA LEU A 158 15.63 -9.37 -7.90
C LEU A 158 16.63 -8.22 -7.69
N GLN A 159 16.26 -7.24 -6.88
CA GLN A 159 17.11 -6.09 -6.58
C GLN A 159 18.41 -6.51 -5.87
N PHE A 160 18.31 -7.44 -4.92
CA PHE A 160 19.48 -7.99 -4.21
C PHE A 160 20.38 -8.81 -5.15
N PHE A 161 19.82 -9.81 -5.85
CA PHE A 161 20.62 -10.69 -6.72
C PHE A 161 21.22 -9.99 -7.94
N SER A 162 20.57 -8.94 -8.42
CA SER A 162 21.11 -8.10 -9.51
C SER A 162 22.08 -7.01 -9.04
N ASN A 163 22.38 -6.92 -7.75
CA ASN A 163 23.13 -5.80 -7.15
C ASN A 163 22.57 -4.44 -7.55
N ASP A 164 21.27 -4.28 -7.39
CA ASP A 164 20.50 -3.07 -7.70
C ASP A 164 20.41 -2.68 -9.20
N GLN A 165 20.75 -3.59 -10.10
CA GLN A 165 20.63 -3.33 -11.54
C GLN A 165 19.18 -3.42 -12.05
N TYR A 166 18.37 -4.26 -11.42
CA TYR A 166 16.95 -4.42 -11.71
C TYR A 166 16.12 -4.21 -10.46
N ARG A 167 15.00 -3.51 -10.61
CA ARG A 167 14.09 -3.17 -9.51
C ARG A 167 12.66 -3.50 -9.89
N ASN A 168 11.85 -3.81 -8.90
CA ASN A 168 10.41 -4.09 -9.06
C ASN A 168 9.56 -3.08 -8.27
N PRO A 169 9.59 -1.77 -8.62
CA PRO A 169 8.77 -0.79 -7.92
C PRO A 169 7.28 -1.15 -8.04
N MET A 170 6.61 -1.38 -6.91
CA MET A 170 5.16 -1.60 -6.89
C MET A 170 4.56 -1.29 -5.53
N VAL A 171 3.25 -1.01 -5.53
CA VAL A 171 2.43 -0.95 -4.32
C VAL A 171 1.32 -1.98 -4.46
N MET A 172 1.57 -3.19 -3.98
CA MET A 172 0.58 -4.27 -3.94
C MET A 172 -0.49 -3.93 -2.89
N ARG A 173 -1.73 -3.79 -3.32
CA ARG A 173 -2.88 -3.59 -2.44
C ARG A 173 -3.46 -4.94 -2.06
N VAL A 174 -3.63 -5.17 -0.77
CA VAL A 174 -4.14 -6.44 -0.25
C VAL A 174 -5.24 -6.15 0.77
N ALA A 175 -6.48 -6.54 0.48
CA ALA A 175 -7.55 -6.44 1.46
C ALA A 175 -7.48 -7.64 2.43
N GLY A 176 -7.48 -7.35 3.73
CA GLY A 176 -7.38 -8.40 4.75
C GLY A 176 -7.99 -7.96 6.08
N LEU A 177 -7.73 -8.70 7.15
CA LEU A 177 -8.21 -8.36 8.50
C LEU A 177 -9.73 -8.13 8.53
N GLY A 178 -10.48 -9.06 7.93
CA GLY A 178 -11.90 -8.89 7.62
C GLY A 178 -12.80 -8.86 8.84
N TYR A 179 -12.80 -9.89 9.67
CA TYR A 179 -13.76 -10.09 10.77
C TYR A 179 -15.22 -9.97 10.35
N GLN A 180 -15.55 -10.45 9.15
CA GLN A 180 -16.88 -10.33 8.58
C GLN A 180 -17.75 -11.51 9.02
N ARG A 181 -18.80 -11.22 9.79
CA ARG A 181 -19.74 -12.25 10.24
C ARG A 181 -20.54 -12.81 9.06
N GLY A 182 -20.50 -14.15 8.89
CA GLY A 182 -21.33 -14.86 7.92
C GLY A 182 -20.90 -14.69 6.46
N PHE A 183 -19.69 -14.15 6.19
CA PHE A 183 -19.20 -13.97 4.84
C PHE A 183 -17.90 -14.74 4.60
N GLY A 184 -17.90 -15.65 3.61
CA GLY A 184 -16.72 -16.25 2.99
C GLY A 184 -15.84 -17.17 3.85
N GLY A 185 -16.17 -17.38 5.13
CA GLY A 185 -15.37 -18.19 6.03
C GLY A 185 -13.91 -17.74 6.07
N HIS A 186 -12.99 -18.70 6.21
CA HIS A 186 -11.54 -18.45 6.28
C HIS A 186 -10.95 -17.91 4.97
N PHE A 187 -11.57 -18.13 3.82
CA PHE A 187 -11.08 -17.59 2.54
C PHE A 187 -11.22 -16.08 2.42
N HIS A 188 -12.07 -15.44 3.23
CA HIS A 188 -12.28 -14.00 3.16
C HIS A 188 -11.97 -13.29 4.49
N ASN A 189 -11.65 -14.04 5.54
CA ASN A 189 -11.36 -13.54 6.89
C ASN A 189 -9.98 -14.04 7.36
N ASP A 190 -8.95 -13.75 6.58
CA ASP A 190 -7.58 -14.15 6.85
C ASP A 190 -6.82 -13.01 7.55
N ASN A 191 -6.01 -13.39 8.55
CA ASN A 191 -5.14 -12.50 9.32
C ASN A 191 -3.67 -12.94 9.24
N SER A 192 -3.28 -13.70 8.21
CA SER A 192 -1.95 -14.27 8.02
C SER A 192 -0.90 -13.20 7.65
N VAL A 193 -0.83 -12.12 8.41
CA VAL A 193 0.13 -11.01 8.20
C VAL A 193 1.58 -11.52 8.24
N THR A 194 1.82 -12.63 8.93
CA THR A 194 3.13 -13.28 8.99
C THR A 194 3.67 -13.64 7.61
N ALA A 195 2.82 -14.02 6.66
CA ALA A 195 3.23 -14.31 5.29
C ALA A 195 3.90 -13.11 4.61
N LEU A 196 3.44 -11.90 4.90
CA LEU A 196 4.03 -10.65 4.40
C LEU A 196 5.27 -10.26 5.21
N ARG A 197 5.21 -10.36 6.55
CA ARG A 197 6.30 -9.98 7.46
C ARG A 197 7.60 -10.73 7.18
N ASP A 198 7.49 -12.01 6.84
CA ASP A 198 8.64 -12.90 6.69
C ASP A 198 9.30 -12.82 5.29
N ILE A 199 8.91 -11.88 4.45
CA ILE A 199 9.51 -11.63 3.13
C ILE A 199 10.60 -10.56 3.27
N PRO A 200 11.91 -10.91 3.09
CA PRO A 200 12.99 -9.93 3.13
C PRO A 200 12.81 -8.86 2.05
N GLY A 201 13.04 -7.60 2.43
CA GLY A 201 12.93 -6.47 1.50
C GLY A 201 11.52 -5.93 1.27
N LEU A 202 10.46 -6.66 1.63
CA LEU A 202 9.09 -6.17 1.53
C LEU A 202 8.81 -5.09 2.58
N ILE A 203 8.16 -4.01 2.15
CA ILE A 203 7.62 -2.98 3.05
C ILE A 203 6.13 -3.24 3.24
N VAL A 204 5.67 -3.29 4.49
CA VAL A 204 4.24 -3.49 4.80
C VAL A 204 3.70 -2.25 5.50
N GLY A 205 2.71 -1.61 4.87
CA GLY A 205 1.93 -0.53 5.46
C GLY A 205 0.52 -1.02 5.78
N CYS A 206 0.06 -0.83 7.01
CA CYS A 206 -1.29 -1.20 7.44
C CYS A 206 -1.93 -0.05 8.20
N PRO A 207 -2.77 0.77 7.56
CA PRO A 207 -3.41 1.89 8.21
C PRO A 207 -4.53 1.44 9.13
N SER A 208 -4.87 2.29 10.10
CA SER A 208 -6.08 2.14 10.90
C SER A 208 -7.10 3.24 10.63
N ARG A 209 -6.63 4.44 10.29
CA ARG A 209 -7.43 5.63 10.04
C ARG A 209 -7.38 6.04 8.58
N GLY A 210 -8.40 6.78 8.12
CA GLY A 210 -8.47 7.22 6.74
C GLY A 210 -7.37 8.22 6.35
N ASP A 211 -7.09 9.21 7.21
CA ASP A 211 -6.01 10.19 7.01
C ASP A 211 -4.63 9.52 6.92
N ASP A 212 -4.35 8.57 7.82
CA ASP A 212 -3.10 7.81 7.79
C ASP A 212 -2.99 6.96 6.51
N ALA A 213 -4.10 6.38 6.05
CA ALA A 213 -4.11 5.59 4.80
C ALA A 213 -3.70 6.41 3.58
N ALA A 214 -4.23 7.62 3.44
CA ALA A 214 -3.89 8.50 2.33
C ALA A 214 -2.41 8.92 2.37
N MET A 215 -1.91 9.33 3.54
CA MET A 215 -0.51 9.70 3.72
C MET A 215 0.44 8.50 3.55
N MET A 216 0.06 7.32 4.06
CA MET A 216 0.84 6.08 3.93
C MET A 216 0.96 5.66 2.46
N LEU A 217 -0.13 5.70 1.69
CA LEU A 217 -0.10 5.40 0.25
C LEU A 217 0.86 6.33 -0.51
N ARG A 218 0.89 7.63 -0.17
CA ARG A 218 1.85 8.58 -0.76
C ARG A 218 3.29 8.17 -0.48
N THR A 219 3.58 7.76 0.75
CA THR A 219 4.92 7.31 1.16
C THR A 219 5.31 6.00 0.49
N LEU A 220 4.42 5.00 0.46
CA LEU A 220 4.70 3.72 -0.20
C LEU A 220 4.93 3.90 -1.70
N ALA A 221 4.13 4.73 -2.38
CA ALA A 221 4.32 5.06 -3.80
C ALA A 221 5.67 5.79 -4.03
N ALA A 222 6.05 6.71 -3.14
CA ALA A 222 7.34 7.39 -3.20
C ALA A 222 8.50 6.41 -2.99
N MET A 223 8.42 5.50 -2.03
CA MET A 223 9.45 4.47 -1.79
C MET A 223 9.58 3.52 -3.00
N ALA A 224 8.46 3.11 -3.59
CA ALA A 224 8.48 2.33 -4.81
C ALA A 224 9.16 3.11 -5.95
N ARG A 225 8.80 4.37 -6.14
CA ARG A 225 9.29 5.22 -7.25
C ARG A 225 10.75 5.63 -7.10
N VAL A 226 11.19 5.97 -5.90
CA VAL A 226 12.57 6.49 -5.62
C VAL A 226 13.54 5.35 -5.42
N ASP A 227 13.22 4.42 -4.52
CA ASP A 227 14.12 3.36 -4.08
C ASP A 227 13.88 2.02 -4.81
N GLY A 228 12.87 1.95 -5.68
CA GLY A 228 12.51 0.73 -6.40
C GLY A 228 11.88 -0.35 -5.51
N ARG A 229 11.30 0.03 -4.36
CA ARG A 229 10.84 -0.91 -3.34
C ARG A 229 9.54 -1.60 -3.72
N VAL A 230 9.45 -2.85 -3.31
CA VAL A 230 8.19 -3.60 -3.29
C VAL A 230 7.47 -3.28 -1.99
N CYS A 231 6.25 -2.77 -2.10
CA CYS A 231 5.44 -2.37 -0.96
C CYS A 231 4.12 -3.14 -0.97
N ALA A 232 3.67 -3.59 0.19
CA ALA A 232 2.34 -4.13 0.43
C ALA A 232 1.53 -3.12 1.26
N PHE A 233 0.40 -2.68 0.73
CA PHE A 233 -0.58 -1.88 1.45
C PHE A 233 -1.72 -2.78 1.90
N LEU A 234 -1.67 -3.21 3.16
CA LEU A 234 -2.65 -4.09 3.78
C LEU A 234 -3.85 -3.27 4.25
N GLU A 235 -4.99 -3.47 3.60
CA GLU A 235 -6.21 -2.71 3.82
C GLU A 235 -7.14 -3.45 4.79
N PRO A 236 -7.38 -2.91 6.02
CA PRO A 236 -8.25 -3.56 7.00
C PRO A 236 -9.72 -3.49 6.57
N ILE A 237 -10.27 -4.59 6.05
CA ILE A 237 -11.66 -4.68 5.58
C ILE A 237 -12.65 -4.30 6.69
N ALA A 238 -12.41 -4.73 7.93
CA ALA A 238 -13.28 -4.40 9.06
C ALA A 238 -13.38 -2.90 9.33
N LEU A 239 -12.40 -2.10 8.89
CA LEU A 239 -12.37 -0.67 9.09
C LEU A 239 -12.85 0.13 7.88
N TYR A 240 -13.05 -0.48 6.73
CA TYR A 240 -13.41 0.23 5.50
C TYR A 240 -14.59 1.19 5.66
N MET A 241 -15.67 0.73 6.30
CA MET A 241 -16.90 1.51 6.48
C MET A 241 -17.07 2.02 7.91
N THR A 242 -16.09 1.81 8.80
CA THR A 242 -16.16 2.24 10.19
C THR A 242 -16.08 3.76 10.27
N LYS A 243 -17.06 4.36 10.93
CA LYS A 243 -17.19 5.80 11.14
C LYS A 243 -17.07 6.17 12.62
N ASP A 244 -17.51 5.28 13.47
CA ASP A 244 -17.67 5.51 14.90
C ASP A 244 -16.59 4.77 15.68
N LEU A 245 -16.12 5.37 16.79
CA LEU A 245 -15.10 4.77 17.63
C LEU A 245 -15.71 4.17 18.89
N TYR A 246 -16.44 4.94 19.66
CA TYR A 246 -16.95 4.53 20.98
C TYR A 246 -18.44 4.21 20.95
N GLU A 247 -19.26 5.10 20.40
CA GLU A 247 -20.70 5.01 20.42
C GLU A 247 -21.27 5.15 18.99
N PRO A 248 -22.38 4.47 18.67
CA PRO A 248 -23.03 4.64 17.39
C PRO A 248 -23.38 6.11 17.10
N GLY A 249 -22.88 6.64 15.97
CA GLY A 249 -23.13 8.01 15.55
C GLY A 249 -22.11 9.04 16.05
N ASP A 250 -21.06 8.65 16.77
CA ASP A 250 -20.03 9.58 17.27
C ASP A 250 -19.11 10.11 16.15
N ALA A 251 -19.05 9.43 15.01
CA ALA A 251 -18.25 9.76 13.83
C ALA A 251 -16.74 9.98 14.11
N LEU A 252 -16.24 9.55 15.26
CA LEU A 252 -14.85 9.81 15.71
C LEU A 252 -13.79 9.03 14.92
N TRP A 253 -14.21 8.04 14.09
CA TRP A 253 -13.29 7.32 13.21
C TRP A 253 -13.31 7.83 11.76
N SER A 254 -14.15 8.81 11.45
CA SER A 254 -14.12 9.54 10.18
C SER A 254 -13.09 10.66 10.26
N THR A 255 -12.27 10.82 9.22
CA THR A 255 -11.17 11.80 9.21
C THR A 255 -11.26 12.75 8.03
N PRO A 256 -10.81 14.01 8.16
CA PRO A 256 -10.59 14.86 7.00
C PRO A 256 -9.50 14.28 6.10
N TYR A 257 -9.55 14.56 4.81
CA TYR A 257 -8.48 14.17 3.90
C TYR A 257 -7.25 15.04 4.13
N PRO A 258 -6.05 14.47 4.26
CA PRO A 258 -4.83 15.25 4.48
C PRO A 258 -4.47 16.09 3.25
N ALA A 259 -3.90 17.27 3.48
CA ALA A 259 -3.41 18.13 2.40
C ALA A 259 -2.47 17.36 1.44
N PRO A 260 -2.45 17.70 0.13
CA PRO A 260 -1.69 16.94 -0.87
C PRO A 260 -0.19 16.83 -0.61
N ASP A 261 0.38 17.77 0.15
CA ASP A 261 1.77 17.84 0.56
C ASP A 261 2.07 17.17 1.90
N GLN A 262 1.09 16.49 2.50
CA GLN A 262 1.27 15.72 3.73
C GLN A 262 1.50 14.24 3.43
N ALA A 263 2.48 13.64 4.08
CA ALA A 263 2.80 12.21 4.00
C ALA A 263 3.28 11.70 5.37
N LEU A 264 3.16 10.41 5.61
CA LEU A 264 3.77 9.76 6.77
C LEU A 264 5.25 9.45 6.47
N GLU A 265 6.11 9.65 7.44
CA GLU A 265 7.47 9.12 7.34
C GLU A 265 7.47 7.59 7.47
N PHE A 266 8.40 6.95 6.78
CA PHE A 266 8.58 5.50 6.94
C PHE A 266 9.03 5.17 8.36
N GLY A 267 8.30 4.26 9.02
CA GLY A 267 8.52 3.90 10.42
C GLY A 267 7.86 4.86 11.42
N ALA A 268 7.10 5.87 10.96
CA ALA A 268 6.35 6.74 11.87
C ALA A 268 5.26 5.97 12.62
N GLU A 269 5.09 6.31 13.86
CA GLU A 269 4.07 5.78 14.75
C GLU A 269 3.13 6.89 15.24
N ARG A 270 1.91 6.52 15.56
CA ARG A 270 0.96 7.43 16.20
C ARG A 270 0.77 7.04 17.65
N VAL A 271 1.04 7.98 18.54
CA VAL A 271 0.88 7.78 19.98
C VAL A 271 -0.47 8.34 20.44
N TYR A 272 -1.20 7.54 21.21
CA TYR A 272 -2.43 7.92 21.89
C TYR A 272 -2.19 7.85 23.40
N HIS A 273 -2.80 8.74 24.18
CA HIS A 273 -2.67 8.78 25.64
C HIS A 273 -1.21 8.79 26.10
N GLY A 274 -0.38 9.67 25.49
CA GLY A 274 1.08 9.70 25.71
C GLY A 274 1.50 9.97 27.16
N ASP A 275 0.59 10.50 28.00
CA ASP A 275 0.84 10.73 29.42
C ASP A 275 0.59 9.49 30.30
N ALA A 276 -0.02 8.43 29.74
CA ALA A 276 -0.26 7.18 30.48
C ALA A 276 1.03 6.34 30.55
N THR A 277 1.35 5.83 31.73
CA THR A 277 2.60 5.10 32.01
C THR A 277 2.41 3.67 32.52
N ASP A 278 1.16 3.27 32.82
CA ASP A 278 0.89 1.98 33.46
C ASP A 278 0.95 0.81 32.49
N LEU A 279 0.59 1.02 31.23
CA LEU A 279 0.55 -0.03 30.21
C LEU A 279 0.85 0.55 28.81
N LEU A 280 1.76 -0.09 28.09
CA LEU A 280 2.03 0.19 26.69
C LEU A 280 1.34 -0.87 25.80
N ILE A 281 0.46 -0.43 24.91
CA ILE A 281 -0.16 -1.28 23.88
C ILE A 281 0.43 -0.89 22.53
N VAL A 282 1.14 -1.81 21.87
CA VAL A 282 1.65 -1.63 20.50
C VAL A 282 0.76 -2.43 19.54
N THR A 283 0.17 -1.76 18.57
CA THR A 283 -0.80 -2.38 17.66
C THR A 283 -0.89 -1.66 16.32
N PHE A 284 -1.62 -2.23 15.35
CA PHE A 284 -1.85 -1.67 14.03
C PHE A 284 -3.24 -2.09 13.49
N GLY A 285 -3.68 -1.49 12.41
CA GLY A 285 -4.93 -1.86 11.73
C GLY A 285 -6.12 -1.93 12.70
N ASN A 286 -6.81 -3.07 12.73
CA ASN A 286 -7.99 -3.31 13.58
C ASN A 286 -7.69 -3.17 15.08
N GLY A 287 -6.47 -3.42 15.51
CA GLY A 287 -6.09 -3.37 16.92
C GLY A 287 -6.15 -1.96 17.52
N VAL A 288 -5.98 -0.90 16.71
CA VAL A 288 -5.98 0.47 17.20
C VAL A 288 -7.34 0.88 17.80
N PRO A 289 -8.49 0.76 17.08
CA PRO A 289 -9.77 1.09 17.69
C PRO A 289 -10.13 0.16 18.86
N PHE A 290 -9.69 -1.10 18.88
CA PHE A 290 -9.88 -1.98 20.03
C PHE A 290 -9.09 -1.48 21.24
N ALA A 291 -7.81 -1.14 21.06
CA ALA A 291 -6.98 -0.59 22.14
C ALA A 291 -7.58 0.71 22.72
N LEU A 292 -8.03 1.62 21.85
CA LEU A 292 -8.64 2.88 22.29
C LEU A 292 -9.95 2.67 23.07
N ARG A 293 -10.78 1.71 22.64
CA ARG A 293 -12.02 1.35 23.39
C ARG A 293 -11.70 0.73 24.73
N THR A 294 -10.63 -0.05 24.84
CA THR A 294 -10.20 -0.68 26.10
C THR A 294 -9.57 0.32 27.05
N ALA A 295 -8.92 1.36 26.54
CA ALA A 295 -8.29 2.41 27.33
C ALA A 295 -9.28 3.46 27.88
N LYS A 296 -10.54 3.48 27.40
CA LYS A 296 -11.62 4.33 27.90
C LYS A 296 -12.25 3.74 29.16
#